data_3d270a78d8573a83700947ef4142c643
#
_entry.id   3d270a78d8573a83700947ef4142c643
#
_cell.length_a   1.000
_cell.length_b   1.000
_cell.length_c   1.000
_cell.angle_alpha   90.00
_cell.angle_beta   90.00
_cell.angle_gamma   90.00
#
_symmetry.space_group_name_H-M   'P 1'
#
loop_
_entity.id
_entity.type
_entity.pdbx_description
1 polymer ?
#
loop_
_entity_poly.entity_id
_entity_poly.type
_entity_poly.pdbx_seq_one_letter_code
_entity_poly.pdbx_strand_id
1 'polypeptide(L)'
;MNAFPDFSTHGYQVTRELGYNSLGGRVTYLATKINTTNSVVIKQFQFAQLGASWTEYEAYEQEIKVLESLDFPGIPRYLDAFGTDSGFCMVQEYKNAESAIAHNFSPPDIKQIAIATLEILAYLQSQKPPVIHRDIKPENLLIDDELNVYLVDFGFARLGGGNIAASSVVKGTMGFMPPEQMFNRELTEASDLYGLGATLICLLTGTKSVDVGNLIDDNYGIHFRHLVPPLQQGWMNWLETMVAPRIQDRYKSAADALTALRSLDVSRLPKVRLERDRLELVATEYGDIIIGVIEISNPIPDTMLAGRWEVAPHPNDPPHTPYDHPWISSEPQKLESNNVACKIVVDTKQLLASQAYERYIILHTNSEPDTYKLKIKVTTAPLPIPEITTLLSKGSLIFMCCLVLFGFLLNTGDAYDIAFGIIASLVYGFAVAEITLLAESHGKETSWLGGVLGSLIGLTLYFFCDVWFYSSYWFTQIEQYNSINCCLALDGNCADIL
;
A
#
# COMPACT_ATOMS: atom_id res chain seq x y z
N MET A 1 43.88 -38.05 -8.16
CA MET A 1 43.96 -37.57 -6.76
C MET A 1 44.77 -36.30 -6.81
N ASN A 2 44.17 -35.14 -6.59
CA ASN A 2 44.95 -33.91 -6.42
C ASN A 2 45.66 -34.05 -5.06
N ALA A 3 46.96 -34.28 -5.08
CA ALA A 3 47.76 -34.32 -3.89
C ALA A 3 47.87 -32.83 -3.39
N PHE A 4 47.40 -32.56 -2.17
CA PHE A 4 47.65 -31.29 -1.53
C PHE A 4 49.18 -31.05 -1.34
N PRO A 5 49.61 -29.80 -1.23
CA PRO A 5 51.00 -29.53 -0.92
C PRO A 5 51.39 -30.15 0.42
N ASP A 6 52.60 -30.66 0.50
CA ASP A 6 53.16 -31.26 1.72
C ASP A 6 53.87 -30.18 2.56
N PHE A 7 53.28 -29.83 3.71
CA PHE A 7 53.86 -28.89 4.71
C PHE A 7 54.29 -29.61 5.98
N SER A 8 54.49 -30.93 5.94
CA SER A 8 54.86 -31.73 7.10
C SER A 8 56.17 -31.32 7.73
N THR A 9 57.15 -30.88 6.89
CA THR A 9 58.44 -30.35 7.34
C THR A 9 58.31 -29.07 8.17
N HIS A 10 57.21 -28.33 8.00
CA HIS A 10 56.87 -27.13 8.77
C HIS A 10 55.90 -27.42 9.92
N GLY A 11 55.54 -28.69 10.13
CA GLY A 11 54.66 -29.12 11.21
C GLY A 11 53.16 -29.02 10.93
N TYR A 12 52.76 -28.97 9.66
CA TYR A 12 51.37 -28.85 9.25
C TYR A 12 50.97 -29.94 8.25
N GLN A 13 49.74 -30.45 8.38
CA GLN A 13 49.15 -31.38 7.46
C GLN A 13 47.90 -30.77 6.86
N VAL A 14 47.88 -30.54 5.54
CA VAL A 14 46.70 -30.04 4.79
C VAL A 14 45.60 -31.07 4.77
N THR A 15 44.39 -30.62 5.11
CA THR A 15 43.18 -31.45 5.14
C THR A 15 42.26 -31.17 3.97
N ARG A 16 42.10 -29.90 3.59
CA ARG A 16 41.29 -29.50 2.42
C ARG A 16 41.68 -28.11 1.92
N GLU A 17 41.35 -27.81 0.68
CA GLU A 17 41.38 -26.47 0.12
C GLU A 17 40.14 -25.70 0.56
N LEU A 18 40.28 -24.46 0.99
CA LEU A 18 39.21 -23.55 1.37
C LEU A 18 38.87 -22.54 0.26
N GLY A 19 39.86 -22.20 -0.59
CA GLY A 19 39.62 -21.28 -1.70
C GLY A 19 40.88 -21.05 -2.55
N TYR A 20 40.67 -20.65 -3.79
CA TYR A 20 41.69 -20.31 -4.76
C TYR A 20 41.44 -18.95 -5.40
N ASN A 21 42.40 -18.08 -5.39
CA ASN A 21 42.37 -16.79 -6.08
C ASN A 21 43.35 -16.81 -7.25
N SER A 22 42.84 -17.05 -8.46
CA SER A 22 43.62 -17.16 -9.70
C SER A 22 44.35 -15.87 -10.08
N LEU A 23 43.79 -14.70 -9.75
CA LEU A 23 44.37 -13.39 -10.10
C LEU A 23 45.59 -13.01 -9.21
N GLY A 24 45.70 -13.59 -8.01
CA GLY A 24 46.78 -13.30 -7.07
C GLY A 24 47.64 -14.51 -6.73
N GLY A 25 47.49 -15.66 -7.42
CA GLY A 25 48.28 -16.88 -7.12
C GLY A 25 48.17 -17.34 -5.66
N ARG A 26 47.05 -17.05 -5.00
CA ARG A 26 46.81 -17.34 -3.59
C ARG A 26 45.91 -18.56 -3.46
N VAL A 27 46.35 -19.55 -2.69
CA VAL A 27 45.54 -20.71 -2.31
C VAL A 27 45.42 -20.76 -0.79
N THR A 28 44.22 -20.99 -0.32
CA THR A 28 43.90 -21.06 1.11
C THR A 28 43.57 -22.50 1.48
N TYR A 29 44.23 -23.05 2.47
CA TYR A 29 44.04 -24.42 2.94
C TYR A 29 43.63 -24.45 4.41
N LEU A 30 42.75 -25.41 4.73
CA LEU A 30 42.58 -25.89 6.09
C LEU A 30 43.67 -26.93 6.37
N ALA A 31 44.40 -26.78 7.45
CA ALA A 31 45.42 -27.72 7.87
C ALA A 31 45.31 -28.02 9.38
N THR A 32 45.92 -29.09 9.82
CA THR A 32 46.04 -29.44 11.24
C THR A 32 47.53 -29.36 11.62
N LYS A 33 47.79 -28.76 12.76
CA LYS A 33 49.17 -28.73 13.31
C LYS A 33 49.54 -30.13 13.78
N ILE A 34 50.65 -30.68 13.25
CA ILE A 34 51.12 -32.05 13.58
C ILE A 34 51.32 -32.18 15.11
N ASN A 35 50.93 -33.35 15.64
CA ASN A 35 50.94 -33.66 17.06
C ASN A 35 49.93 -32.85 17.93
N THR A 36 49.00 -32.16 17.29
CA THR A 36 47.89 -31.48 17.99
C THR A 36 46.58 -31.72 17.28
N THR A 37 45.46 -31.33 17.90
CA THR A 37 44.14 -31.32 17.25
C THR A 37 43.77 -29.92 16.71
N ASN A 38 44.71 -28.97 16.77
CA ASN A 38 44.44 -27.58 16.42
C ASN A 38 44.38 -27.41 14.92
N SER A 39 43.24 -26.98 14.41
CA SER A 39 43.03 -26.56 13.04
C SER A 39 43.62 -25.17 12.81
N VAL A 40 44.24 -24.95 11.67
CA VAL A 40 44.83 -23.68 11.24
C VAL A 40 44.45 -23.40 9.79
N VAL A 41 44.48 -22.14 9.38
CA VAL A 41 44.38 -21.73 7.98
C VAL A 41 45.80 -21.41 7.46
N ILE A 42 46.15 -22.01 6.31
CA ILE A 42 47.39 -21.71 5.61
C ILE A 42 47.07 -21.01 4.30
N LYS A 43 47.50 -19.78 4.18
CA LYS A 43 47.43 -19.00 2.93
C LYS A 43 48.78 -19.14 2.19
N GLN A 44 48.78 -19.87 1.07
CA GLN A 44 49.95 -20.04 0.21
C GLN A 44 49.93 -19.01 -0.90
N PHE A 45 51.01 -18.26 -1.04
CA PHE A 45 51.28 -17.29 -2.09
C PHE A 45 52.26 -17.90 -3.09
N GLN A 46 51.82 -18.17 -4.32
CA GLN A 46 52.60 -18.86 -5.35
C GLN A 46 53.17 -17.84 -6.34
N PHE A 47 54.40 -17.38 -6.10
CA PHE A 47 55.07 -16.40 -6.97
C PHE A 47 55.62 -16.98 -8.27
N ALA A 48 55.95 -18.26 -8.30
CA ALA A 48 56.62 -18.87 -9.44
C ALA A 48 55.76 -19.06 -10.70
N GLN A 49 54.41 -19.04 -10.57
CA GLN A 49 53.48 -19.31 -11.70
C GLN A 49 53.05 -18.07 -12.46
N LEU A 50 53.24 -16.84 -11.92
CA LEU A 50 52.58 -15.63 -12.45
C LEU A 50 53.55 -14.48 -12.81
N GLY A 51 54.84 -14.68 -12.78
CA GLY A 51 55.80 -13.56 -13.00
C GLY A 51 55.66 -12.50 -11.92
N ALA A 52 55.70 -12.93 -10.67
CA ALA A 52 55.43 -12.13 -9.48
C ALA A 52 56.17 -10.83 -9.45
N SER A 53 55.48 -9.74 -9.23
CA SER A 53 56.05 -8.42 -9.06
C SER A 53 56.50 -8.21 -7.61
N TRP A 54 57.54 -7.40 -7.40
CA TRP A 54 57.97 -6.96 -6.07
C TRP A 54 56.83 -6.36 -5.23
N THR A 55 55.83 -5.81 -5.90
CA THR A 55 54.62 -5.23 -5.27
C THR A 55 53.73 -6.26 -4.57
N GLU A 56 53.69 -7.52 -5.01
CA GLU A 56 52.95 -8.59 -4.36
C GLU A 56 53.67 -9.11 -3.12
N TYR A 57 54.99 -9.17 -3.16
CA TYR A 57 55.81 -9.51 -2.01
C TYR A 57 55.68 -8.45 -0.90
N GLU A 58 55.77 -7.17 -1.27
CA GLU A 58 55.58 -6.06 -0.33
C GLU A 58 54.17 -6.07 0.31
N ALA A 59 53.14 -6.38 -0.45
CA ALA A 59 51.77 -6.50 0.05
C ALA A 59 51.63 -7.65 1.07
N TYR A 60 52.30 -8.78 0.83
CA TYR A 60 52.38 -9.91 1.75
C TYR A 60 53.08 -9.56 3.08
N GLU A 61 54.28 -8.96 3.00
CA GLU A 61 55.00 -8.51 4.21
C GLU A 61 54.16 -7.51 5.01
N GLN A 62 53.42 -6.64 4.32
CA GLN A 62 52.57 -5.67 4.96
C GLN A 62 51.36 -6.36 5.65
N GLU A 63 50.75 -7.41 5.04
CA GLU A 63 49.71 -8.18 5.67
C GLU A 63 50.15 -8.85 6.96
N ILE A 64 51.36 -9.45 6.95
CA ILE A 64 51.93 -10.06 8.16
C ILE A 64 52.18 -9.02 9.25
N LYS A 65 52.84 -7.90 8.93
CA LYS A 65 53.15 -6.83 9.91
C LYS A 65 51.87 -6.27 10.55
N VAL A 66 50.80 -6.13 9.78
CA VAL A 66 49.50 -5.69 10.29
C VAL A 66 48.94 -6.75 11.24
N LEU A 67 48.87 -8.01 10.81
CA LEU A 67 48.26 -9.09 11.59
C LEU A 67 49.04 -9.42 12.87
N GLU A 68 50.38 -9.35 12.85
CA GLU A 68 51.24 -9.54 14.04
C GLU A 68 50.95 -8.50 15.14
N SER A 69 50.50 -7.31 14.74
CA SER A 69 50.19 -6.22 15.68
C SER A 69 48.79 -6.28 16.26
N LEU A 70 47.92 -7.17 15.75
CA LEU A 70 46.52 -7.22 16.10
C LEU A 70 46.20 -8.41 17.05
N ASP A 71 45.51 -8.10 18.15
CA ASP A 71 44.96 -9.10 19.07
C ASP A 71 43.54 -8.71 19.46
N PHE A 72 42.56 -9.25 18.72
CA PHE A 72 41.15 -9.00 18.91
C PHE A 72 40.33 -10.26 18.56
N PRO A 73 39.33 -10.64 19.34
CA PRO A 73 38.56 -11.88 19.13
C PRO A 73 37.95 -12.02 17.74
N GLY A 74 37.50 -10.92 17.12
CA GLY A 74 36.92 -10.85 15.77
C GLY A 74 37.98 -10.84 14.65
N ILE A 75 39.30 -11.03 14.95
CA ILE A 75 40.36 -11.10 13.96
C ILE A 75 41.14 -12.41 14.18
N PRO A 76 41.19 -13.33 13.17
CA PRO A 76 42.02 -14.53 13.30
C PRO A 76 43.48 -14.19 13.55
N ARG A 77 44.04 -14.72 14.64
CA ARG A 77 45.44 -14.43 15.02
C ARG A 77 46.44 -14.95 13.98
N TYR A 78 47.44 -14.17 13.72
CA TYR A 78 48.65 -14.64 13.05
C TYR A 78 49.37 -15.65 13.95
N LEU A 79 49.81 -16.78 13.39
CA LEU A 79 50.48 -17.85 14.15
C LEU A 79 51.90 -18.11 13.71
N ASP A 80 52.18 -18.10 12.40
CA ASP A 80 53.45 -18.47 11.81
C ASP A 80 53.56 -18.05 10.34
N ALA A 81 54.76 -18.04 9.79
CA ALA A 81 54.99 -17.98 8.35
C ALA A 81 56.22 -18.80 7.96
N PHE A 82 56.23 -19.39 6.78
CA PHE A 82 57.36 -20.16 6.26
C PHE A 82 57.45 -20.06 4.73
N GLY A 83 58.69 -20.21 4.22
CA GLY A 83 58.97 -20.26 2.79
C GLY A 83 58.74 -21.64 2.22
N THR A 84 58.36 -21.70 0.93
CA THR A 84 58.25 -22.92 0.09
C THR A 84 58.98 -22.69 -1.21
N ASP A 85 59.30 -23.76 -1.97
CA ASP A 85 59.96 -23.65 -3.28
C ASP A 85 59.15 -22.80 -4.28
N SER A 86 57.84 -22.69 -4.09
CA SER A 86 56.94 -21.95 -4.97
C SER A 86 56.49 -20.58 -4.44
N GLY A 87 56.89 -20.20 -3.19
CA GLY A 87 56.47 -18.93 -2.59
C GLY A 87 56.49 -18.96 -1.07
N PHE A 88 55.52 -18.32 -0.45
CA PHE A 88 55.39 -18.21 1.00
C PHE A 88 54.03 -18.71 1.49
N CYS A 89 54.04 -19.18 2.74
CA CYS A 89 52.84 -19.56 3.46
C CYS A 89 52.72 -18.71 4.73
N MET A 90 51.53 -18.19 4.98
CA MET A 90 51.12 -17.56 6.22
C MET A 90 50.12 -18.46 6.94
N VAL A 91 50.33 -18.65 8.24
CA VAL A 91 49.46 -19.49 9.08
C VAL A 91 48.68 -18.62 10.03
N GLN A 92 47.36 -18.81 10.03
CA GLN A 92 46.44 -18.09 10.87
C GLN A 92 45.55 -19.05 11.70
N GLU A 93 45.00 -18.51 12.75
CA GLU A 93 43.97 -19.20 13.54
C GLU A 93 42.79 -19.59 12.64
N TYR A 94 42.32 -20.82 12.79
CA TYR A 94 41.08 -21.25 12.15
C TYR A 94 39.88 -20.85 13.00
N LYS A 95 38.91 -20.21 12.42
CA LYS A 95 37.59 -19.95 12.98
C LYS A 95 36.60 -20.88 12.30
N ASN A 96 35.78 -21.61 13.11
CA ASN A 96 34.71 -22.47 12.57
C ASN A 96 33.54 -21.58 12.18
N ALA A 97 33.65 -20.89 11.07
CA ALA A 97 32.71 -19.90 10.58
C ALA A 97 32.72 -19.91 9.04
N GLU A 98 31.63 -19.51 8.44
CA GLU A 98 31.44 -19.45 6.99
C GLU A 98 31.32 -18.00 6.52
N SER A 99 31.61 -17.75 5.23
CA SER A 99 31.43 -16.43 4.64
C SER A 99 29.98 -15.97 4.73
N ALA A 100 29.78 -14.68 5.01
CA ALA A 100 28.44 -14.06 5.07
C ALA A 100 27.59 -14.26 3.81
N ILE A 101 28.19 -14.52 2.65
CA ILE A 101 27.44 -14.83 1.42
C ILE A 101 26.75 -16.19 1.44
N ALA A 102 27.16 -17.11 2.33
CA ALA A 102 26.60 -18.45 2.40
C ALA A 102 25.22 -18.51 3.10
N HIS A 103 24.82 -17.42 3.75
CA HIS A 103 23.66 -17.38 4.62
C HIS A 103 22.67 -16.28 4.21
N ASN A 104 21.41 -16.48 4.64
CA ASN A 104 20.38 -15.46 4.61
C ASN A 104 20.13 -15.00 6.05
N PHE A 105 20.21 -13.70 6.28
CA PHE A 105 20.06 -13.10 7.60
C PHE A 105 18.77 -12.30 7.70
N SER A 106 18.14 -12.33 8.88
CA SER A 106 17.05 -11.41 9.21
C SER A 106 17.59 -10.00 9.49
N PRO A 107 16.80 -8.94 9.42
CA PRO A 107 17.24 -7.59 9.77
C PRO A 107 17.85 -7.47 11.18
N PRO A 108 17.32 -8.14 12.24
CA PRO A 108 17.99 -8.20 13.54
C PRO A 108 19.37 -8.86 13.51
N ASP A 109 19.54 -9.97 12.76
CA ASP A 109 20.85 -10.63 12.63
C ASP A 109 21.85 -9.71 11.93
N ILE A 110 21.41 -9.01 10.87
CA ILE A 110 22.25 -8.03 10.15
C ILE A 110 22.65 -6.87 11.07
N LYS A 111 21.76 -6.43 11.97
CA LYS A 111 22.15 -5.44 13.00
C LYS A 111 23.22 -5.98 13.93
N GLN A 112 23.11 -7.23 14.37
CA GLN A 112 24.12 -7.85 15.23
C GLN A 112 25.46 -7.99 14.51
N ILE A 113 25.45 -8.44 13.24
CA ILE A 113 26.65 -8.48 12.38
C ILE A 113 27.27 -7.09 12.22
N ALA A 114 26.45 -6.05 12.00
CA ALA A 114 26.91 -4.68 11.88
C ALA A 114 27.58 -4.19 13.18
N ILE A 115 26.99 -4.48 14.35
CA ILE A 115 27.54 -4.13 15.67
C ILE A 115 28.90 -4.82 15.84
N ALA A 116 28.99 -6.14 15.64
CA ALA A 116 30.22 -6.88 15.80
C ALA A 116 31.34 -6.40 14.86
N THR A 117 30.98 -6.12 13.59
CA THR A 117 31.95 -5.58 12.61
C THR A 117 32.40 -4.18 12.99
N LEU A 118 31.49 -3.30 13.46
CA LEU A 118 31.85 -1.97 13.93
C LEU A 118 32.77 -2.00 15.16
N GLU A 119 32.62 -2.98 16.06
CA GLU A 119 33.53 -3.20 17.18
C GLU A 119 34.95 -3.59 16.71
N ILE A 120 35.03 -4.45 15.68
CA ILE A 120 36.32 -4.77 15.03
C ILE A 120 36.92 -3.51 14.41
N LEU A 121 36.14 -2.73 13.65
CA LEU A 121 36.65 -1.49 13.03
C LEU A 121 37.07 -0.43 14.06
N ALA A 122 36.33 -0.29 15.17
CA ALA A 122 36.71 0.62 16.25
C ALA A 122 38.04 0.20 16.89
N TYR A 123 38.26 -1.11 17.05
CA TYR A 123 39.59 -1.62 17.48
C TYR A 123 40.68 -1.30 16.47
N LEU A 124 40.49 -1.51 15.17
CA LEU A 124 41.47 -1.18 14.13
C LEU A 124 41.79 0.32 14.10
N GLN A 125 40.77 1.17 14.26
CA GLN A 125 40.91 2.63 14.33
C GLN A 125 41.65 3.11 15.58
N SER A 126 41.61 2.34 16.67
CA SER A 126 42.34 2.65 17.92
C SER A 126 43.82 2.34 17.87
N GLN A 127 44.31 1.61 16.87
CA GLN A 127 45.72 1.27 16.71
C GLN A 127 46.56 2.52 16.42
N LYS A 128 47.86 2.44 16.67
CA LYS A 128 48.83 3.54 16.44
C LYS A 128 49.98 3.06 15.56
N PRO A 129 49.94 3.40 14.28
CA PRO A 129 48.94 4.18 13.54
C PRO A 129 47.67 3.39 13.32
N PRO A 130 46.51 4.07 13.04
CA PRO A 130 45.25 3.40 12.73
C PRO A 130 45.36 2.44 11.54
N VAL A 131 44.64 1.33 11.59
CA VAL A 131 44.58 0.35 10.51
C VAL A 131 43.29 0.56 9.70
N ILE A 132 43.42 0.72 8.38
CA ILE A 132 42.30 0.77 7.43
C ILE A 132 42.34 -0.52 6.60
N HIS A 133 41.24 -1.28 6.60
CA HIS A 133 41.15 -2.61 5.98
C HIS A 133 41.05 -2.55 4.45
N ARG A 134 40.25 -1.64 3.89
CA ARG A 134 40.09 -1.29 2.47
C ARG A 134 39.36 -2.32 1.59
N ASP A 135 39.00 -3.50 2.09
CA ASP A 135 38.28 -4.53 1.32
C ASP A 135 37.22 -5.22 2.20
N ILE A 136 36.35 -4.41 2.81
CA ILE A 136 35.24 -4.94 3.59
C ILE A 136 34.12 -5.30 2.62
N LYS A 137 33.78 -6.60 2.57
CA LYS A 137 32.76 -7.19 1.71
C LYS A 137 32.25 -8.50 2.34
N PRO A 138 31.10 -9.04 1.89
CA PRO A 138 30.53 -10.26 2.48
C PRO A 138 31.48 -11.45 2.50
N GLU A 139 32.36 -11.58 1.48
CA GLU A 139 33.33 -12.66 1.38
C GLU A 139 34.39 -12.62 2.49
N ASN A 140 34.68 -11.43 3.00
CA ASN A 140 35.73 -11.20 4.01
C ASN A 140 35.16 -11.12 5.43
N LEU A 141 33.86 -11.31 5.62
CA LEU A 141 33.20 -11.48 6.90
C LEU A 141 32.84 -12.96 7.07
N LEU A 142 33.48 -13.64 8.02
CA LEU A 142 33.09 -14.99 8.42
C LEU A 142 32.15 -14.89 9.63
N ILE A 143 31.09 -15.71 9.62
CA ILE A 143 30.05 -15.70 10.64
C ILE A 143 29.83 -17.14 11.11
N ASP A 144 29.82 -17.34 12.43
CA ASP A 144 29.52 -18.63 13.03
C ASP A 144 28.03 -18.75 13.41
N ASP A 145 27.67 -19.93 13.94
CA ASP A 145 26.29 -20.25 14.30
C ASP A 145 25.72 -19.36 15.44
N GLU A 146 26.59 -18.75 16.25
CA GLU A 146 26.21 -17.80 17.31
C GLU A 146 26.22 -16.33 16.84
N LEU A 147 26.36 -16.09 15.53
CA LEU A 147 26.49 -14.75 14.91
C LEU A 147 27.74 -13.98 15.35
N ASN A 148 28.80 -14.66 15.83
CA ASN A 148 30.09 -14.00 16.00
C ASN A 148 30.71 -13.74 14.63
N VAL A 149 31.29 -12.53 14.48
CA VAL A 149 31.87 -12.08 13.23
C VAL A 149 33.37 -12.09 13.30
N TYR A 150 34.01 -12.60 12.24
CA TYR A 150 35.46 -12.59 12.07
C TYR A 150 35.83 -11.91 10.75
N LEU A 151 36.61 -10.81 10.84
CA LEU A 151 37.10 -10.09 9.67
C LEU A 151 38.43 -10.73 9.21
N VAL A 152 38.44 -11.11 7.93
CA VAL A 152 39.59 -11.79 7.31
C VAL A 152 40.11 -11.03 6.10
N ASP A 153 41.27 -11.43 5.61
CA ASP A 153 41.95 -10.92 4.41
C ASP A 153 42.43 -9.47 4.51
N PHE A 154 43.50 -9.27 5.28
CA PHE A 154 44.17 -7.98 5.47
C PHE A 154 45.17 -7.64 4.36
N GLY A 155 45.13 -8.35 3.20
CA GLY A 155 46.08 -8.15 2.09
C GLY A 155 46.06 -6.77 1.46
N PHE A 156 45.03 -5.98 1.71
CA PHE A 156 44.95 -4.59 1.29
C PHE A 156 45.02 -3.59 2.45
N ALA A 157 45.15 -4.09 3.68
CA ALA A 157 45.15 -3.24 4.86
C ALA A 157 46.36 -2.30 4.87
N ARG A 158 46.17 -1.12 5.46
CA ARG A 158 47.22 -0.08 5.55
C ARG A 158 47.32 0.48 6.97
N LEU A 159 48.52 0.71 7.38
CA LEU A 159 48.85 1.43 8.62
C LEU A 159 48.84 2.94 8.36
N GLY A 160 47.99 3.67 9.04
CA GLY A 160 47.83 5.11 8.91
C GLY A 160 47.02 5.56 7.71
N GLY A 161 46.29 6.69 7.89
CA GLY A 161 45.68 7.42 6.81
C GLY A 161 46.72 8.19 6.00
N GLY A 162 46.34 8.70 4.84
CA GLY A 162 47.20 9.56 4.02
C GLY A 162 47.06 9.29 2.54
N ASN A 163 47.69 10.11 1.73
CA ASN A 163 47.69 9.98 0.28
C ASN A 163 48.27 8.64 -0.16
N ILE A 164 47.57 7.92 -1.02
CA ILE A 164 48.07 6.73 -1.68
C ILE A 164 49.12 7.19 -2.68
N ALA A 165 50.31 6.58 -2.66
CA ALA A 165 51.37 6.93 -3.62
C ALA A 165 50.84 6.79 -5.05
N ALA A 166 51.11 7.74 -5.93
CA ALA A 166 50.58 7.83 -7.30
C ALA A 166 50.86 6.59 -8.19
N SER A 167 51.73 5.69 -7.74
CA SER A 167 52.08 4.43 -8.42
C SER A 167 51.30 3.19 -7.90
N SER A 168 50.42 3.33 -6.89
CA SER A 168 49.69 2.18 -6.36
C SER A 168 48.46 1.92 -7.21
N VAL A 169 48.33 0.68 -7.71
CA VAL A 169 47.13 0.19 -8.37
C VAL A 169 45.96 0.33 -7.39
N VAL A 170 44.82 0.82 -7.89
CA VAL A 170 43.56 0.86 -7.12
C VAL A 170 43.24 -0.57 -6.68
N LYS A 171 43.26 -0.82 -5.38
CA LYS A 171 42.99 -2.14 -4.78
C LYS A 171 41.70 -2.11 -4.01
N GLY A 172 40.89 -3.17 -4.15
CA GLY A 172 39.60 -3.35 -3.52
C GLY A 172 38.59 -3.94 -4.50
N THR A 173 37.37 -4.20 -4.03
CA THR A 173 36.29 -4.80 -4.83
C THR A 173 35.30 -3.74 -5.28
N MET A 174 35.05 -3.67 -6.60
CA MET A 174 34.05 -2.75 -7.17
C MET A 174 32.70 -2.89 -6.46
N GLY A 175 32.03 -1.77 -6.16
CA GLY A 175 30.78 -1.75 -5.42
C GLY A 175 30.92 -1.59 -3.90
N PHE A 176 32.04 -2.08 -3.31
CA PHE A 176 32.37 -1.93 -1.88
C PHE A 176 33.42 -0.85 -1.62
N MET A 177 34.05 -0.39 -2.68
CA MET A 177 35.12 0.60 -2.66
C MET A 177 34.52 2.01 -2.63
N PRO A 178 34.84 2.84 -1.63
CA PRO A 178 34.37 4.22 -1.58
C PRO A 178 35.01 5.08 -2.68
N PRO A 179 34.38 6.20 -3.08
CA PRO A 179 34.89 7.06 -4.15
C PRO A 179 36.32 7.56 -3.90
N GLU A 180 36.69 7.91 -2.67
CA GLU A 180 38.05 8.35 -2.35
C GLU A 180 39.09 7.27 -2.63
N GLN A 181 38.76 5.99 -2.42
CA GLN A 181 39.65 4.88 -2.74
C GLN A 181 39.74 4.63 -4.25
N MET A 182 38.59 4.71 -4.95
CA MET A 182 38.52 4.56 -6.42
C MET A 182 39.34 5.64 -7.13
N PHE A 183 39.33 6.87 -6.62
CA PHE A 183 40.07 8.00 -7.18
C PHE A 183 41.47 8.21 -6.55
N ASN A 184 41.95 7.22 -5.82
CA ASN A 184 43.30 7.26 -5.20
C ASN A 184 43.52 8.50 -4.33
N ARG A 185 42.52 8.93 -3.58
CA ARG A 185 42.57 10.06 -2.64
C ARG A 185 42.97 9.59 -1.25
N GLU A 186 43.08 10.55 -0.34
CA GLU A 186 43.36 10.27 1.07
C GLU A 186 42.27 9.39 1.68
N LEU A 187 42.69 8.28 2.29
CA LEU A 187 41.82 7.37 3.03
C LEU A 187 41.76 7.81 4.50
N THR A 188 40.55 7.65 5.06
CA THR A 188 40.25 7.94 6.44
C THR A 188 39.60 6.76 7.12
N GLU A 189 39.39 6.84 8.41
CA GLU A 189 38.61 5.87 9.18
C GLU A 189 37.16 5.66 8.62
N ALA A 190 36.59 6.68 7.97
CA ALA A 190 35.28 6.61 7.33
C ALA A 190 35.27 5.80 6.02
N SER A 191 36.47 5.44 5.48
CA SER A 191 36.53 4.67 4.23
C SER A 191 36.04 3.24 4.40
N ASP A 192 36.38 2.56 5.49
CA ASP A 192 35.91 1.21 5.80
C ASP A 192 34.42 1.18 6.14
N LEU A 193 33.85 2.28 6.63
CA LEU A 193 32.38 2.38 6.90
C LEU A 193 31.55 2.29 5.63
N TYR A 194 32.05 2.82 4.50
CA TYR A 194 31.38 2.66 3.21
C TYR A 194 31.33 1.19 2.79
N GLY A 195 32.45 0.49 2.86
CA GLY A 195 32.53 -0.94 2.56
C GLY A 195 31.60 -1.78 3.44
N LEU A 196 31.55 -1.48 4.74
CA LEU A 196 30.61 -2.12 5.66
C LEU A 196 29.16 -1.81 5.28
N GLY A 197 28.81 -0.55 5.03
CA GLY A 197 27.47 -0.16 4.60
C GLY A 197 27.01 -0.90 3.34
N ALA A 198 27.86 -0.96 2.31
CA ALA A 198 27.60 -1.71 1.08
C ALA A 198 27.46 -3.22 1.35
N THR A 199 28.26 -3.78 2.26
CA THR A 199 28.14 -5.18 2.70
C THR A 199 26.78 -5.45 3.35
N LEU A 200 26.34 -4.62 4.28
CA LEU A 200 25.06 -4.76 4.95
C LEU A 200 23.88 -4.61 3.98
N ILE A 201 23.99 -3.72 2.99
CA ILE A 201 23.01 -3.58 1.91
C ILE A 201 22.95 -4.87 1.08
N CYS A 202 24.08 -5.48 0.74
CA CYS A 202 24.14 -6.79 0.10
C CYS A 202 23.35 -7.84 0.89
N LEU A 203 23.60 -7.95 2.19
CA LEU A 203 22.94 -8.94 3.06
C LEU A 203 21.45 -8.68 3.19
N LEU A 204 21.02 -7.41 3.28
CA LEU A 204 19.62 -7.03 3.39
C LEU A 204 18.81 -7.27 2.10
N THR A 205 19.44 -7.03 0.95
CA THR A 205 18.76 -7.10 -0.35
C THR A 205 18.87 -8.49 -1.00
N GLY A 206 19.79 -9.33 -0.52
CA GLY A 206 20.18 -10.57 -1.21
C GLY A 206 20.91 -10.32 -2.55
N THR A 207 21.40 -9.08 -2.79
CA THR A 207 22.17 -8.75 -3.99
C THR A 207 23.51 -9.45 -3.95
N LYS A 208 23.91 -10.10 -5.03
CA LYS A 208 25.25 -10.73 -5.09
C LYS A 208 26.35 -9.66 -5.12
N SER A 209 27.47 -9.94 -4.50
CA SER A 209 28.62 -9.01 -4.44
C SER A 209 29.04 -8.48 -5.82
N VAL A 210 29.00 -9.31 -6.85
CA VAL A 210 29.35 -8.92 -8.23
C VAL A 210 28.35 -7.93 -8.85
N ASP A 211 27.13 -7.85 -8.34
CA ASP A 211 26.04 -7.04 -8.87
C ASP A 211 25.83 -5.73 -8.12
N VAL A 212 26.53 -5.51 -6.99
CA VAL A 212 26.39 -4.30 -6.17
C VAL A 212 26.72 -3.03 -6.97
N GLY A 213 27.67 -3.10 -7.88
CA GLY A 213 28.00 -2.01 -8.79
C GLY A 213 26.81 -1.49 -9.59
N ASN A 214 25.81 -2.34 -9.87
CA ASN A 214 24.59 -1.96 -10.62
C ASN A 214 23.63 -1.10 -9.78
N LEU A 215 23.81 -1.03 -8.47
CA LEU A 215 23.01 -0.19 -7.58
C LEU A 215 23.57 1.24 -7.45
N ILE A 216 24.75 1.50 -8.02
CA ILE A 216 25.46 2.77 -7.90
C ILE A 216 25.09 3.68 -9.06
N ASP A 217 24.66 4.90 -8.77
CA ASP A 217 24.37 5.92 -9.77
C ASP A 217 25.60 6.73 -10.20
N ASP A 218 25.40 7.65 -11.14
CA ASP A 218 26.46 8.53 -11.66
C ASP A 218 27.08 9.48 -10.60
N ASN A 219 26.40 9.65 -9.46
CA ASN A 219 26.86 10.42 -8.31
C ASN A 219 27.51 9.55 -7.22
N TYR A 220 27.71 8.27 -7.49
CA TYR A 220 28.23 7.26 -6.57
C TYR A 220 27.32 6.95 -5.38
N GLY A 221 26.01 7.27 -5.46
CA GLY A 221 24.99 6.90 -4.49
C GLY A 221 24.50 5.47 -4.70
N ILE A 222 24.35 4.70 -3.63
CA ILE A 222 23.78 3.34 -3.70
C ILE A 222 22.26 3.40 -3.53
N HIS A 223 21.51 2.99 -4.56
CA HIS A 223 20.06 2.96 -4.56
C HIS A 223 19.52 1.57 -4.23
N PHE A 224 19.15 1.32 -2.98
CA PHE A 224 18.75 0.00 -2.50
C PHE A 224 17.35 -0.06 -1.87
N ARG A 225 16.72 1.07 -1.54
CA ARG A 225 15.42 1.12 -0.83
C ARG A 225 14.31 0.30 -1.50
N HIS A 226 14.32 0.23 -2.83
CA HIS A 226 13.30 -0.52 -3.60
C HIS A 226 13.48 -2.04 -3.53
N LEU A 227 14.63 -2.53 -3.06
CA LEU A 227 14.98 -3.95 -2.96
C LEU A 227 14.73 -4.52 -1.57
N VAL A 228 14.55 -3.69 -0.55
CA VAL A 228 14.31 -4.13 0.82
C VAL A 228 12.82 -4.06 1.18
N PRO A 229 12.31 -4.94 2.05
CA PRO A 229 10.99 -4.76 2.63
C PRO A 229 10.95 -3.45 3.44
N PRO A 230 9.76 -2.88 3.72
CA PRO A 230 9.67 -1.72 4.59
C PRO A 230 10.36 -1.96 5.93
N LEU A 231 11.36 -1.15 6.23
CA LEU A 231 12.13 -1.14 7.48
C LEU A 231 11.97 0.20 8.17
N GLN A 232 12.28 0.24 9.48
CA GLN A 232 12.27 1.49 10.23
C GLN A 232 13.13 2.56 9.57
N GLN A 233 12.59 3.78 9.42
CA GLN A 233 13.27 4.89 8.72
C GLN A 233 14.63 5.22 9.32
N GLY A 234 14.79 5.12 10.65
CA GLY A 234 16.06 5.34 11.31
C GLY A 234 17.16 4.38 10.84
N TRP A 235 16.81 3.10 10.65
CA TRP A 235 17.74 2.09 10.11
C TRP A 235 18.14 2.38 8.66
N MET A 236 17.16 2.75 7.82
CA MET A 236 17.40 3.11 6.43
C MET A 236 18.33 4.33 6.31
N ASN A 237 18.07 5.37 7.10
CA ASN A 237 18.89 6.58 7.12
C ASN A 237 20.32 6.29 7.62
N TRP A 238 20.46 5.41 8.63
CA TRP A 238 21.76 4.99 9.12
C TRP A 238 22.60 4.30 8.02
N LEU A 239 21.98 3.37 7.27
CA LEU A 239 22.65 2.69 6.13
C LEU A 239 23.04 3.68 5.04
N GLU A 240 22.18 4.62 4.68
CA GLU A 240 22.49 5.66 3.70
C GLU A 240 23.64 6.57 4.15
N THR A 241 23.70 6.88 5.45
CA THR A 241 24.82 7.62 6.02
C THR A 241 26.13 6.83 5.93
N MET A 242 26.10 5.51 6.16
CA MET A 242 27.27 4.64 6.01
C MET A 242 27.85 4.67 4.58
N VAL A 243 27.00 4.67 3.56
CA VAL A 243 27.40 4.63 2.14
C VAL A 243 27.33 5.99 1.44
N ALA A 244 27.27 7.08 2.19
CA ALA A 244 27.28 8.41 1.60
C ALA A 244 28.54 8.61 0.73
N PRO A 245 28.44 9.09 -0.52
CA PRO A 245 29.61 9.23 -1.41
C PRO A 245 30.68 10.16 -0.88
N ARG A 246 30.29 11.22 -0.17
CA ARG A 246 31.23 12.20 0.43
C ARG A 246 31.60 11.79 1.84
N ILE A 247 32.88 11.76 2.16
CA ILE A 247 33.41 11.41 3.51
C ILE A 247 32.75 12.25 4.61
N GLN A 248 32.53 13.54 4.36
CA GLN A 248 31.97 14.47 5.36
C GLN A 248 30.51 14.18 5.72
N ASP A 249 29.79 13.45 4.86
CA ASP A 249 28.38 13.10 5.03
C ASP A 249 28.24 11.71 5.70
N ARG A 250 29.37 11.00 5.92
CA ARG A 250 29.43 9.72 6.65
C ARG A 250 29.67 9.93 8.15
N TYR A 251 29.51 8.86 8.93
CA TYR A 251 30.05 8.82 10.28
C TYR A 251 31.54 9.01 10.27
N LYS A 252 32.08 9.74 11.26
CA LYS A 252 33.52 10.05 11.33
C LYS A 252 34.38 8.85 11.74
N SER A 253 33.80 7.99 12.59
CA SER A 253 34.45 6.81 13.13
C SER A 253 33.48 5.63 13.26
N ALA A 254 34.05 4.43 13.42
CA ALA A 254 33.26 3.23 13.73
C ALA A 254 32.54 3.36 15.07
N ALA A 255 33.12 4.03 16.05
CA ALA A 255 32.50 4.26 17.36
C ALA A 255 31.26 5.17 17.26
N ASP A 256 31.30 6.21 16.41
CA ASP A 256 30.15 7.08 16.18
C ASP A 256 29.00 6.32 15.50
N ALA A 257 29.31 5.54 14.45
CA ALA A 257 28.35 4.69 13.74
C ALA A 257 27.72 3.64 14.66
N LEU A 258 28.53 2.99 15.51
CA LEU A 258 28.10 2.00 16.50
C LEU A 258 27.14 2.61 17.54
N THR A 259 27.49 3.78 18.06
CA THR A 259 26.65 4.49 19.03
C THR A 259 25.27 4.83 18.44
N ALA A 260 25.26 5.33 17.21
CA ALA A 260 24.01 5.60 16.52
C ALA A 260 23.20 4.31 16.28
N LEU A 261 23.84 3.21 15.84
CA LEU A 261 23.18 1.95 15.52
C LEU A 261 22.51 1.28 16.72
N ARG A 262 23.14 1.31 17.89
CA ARG A 262 22.66 0.60 19.08
C ARG A 262 21.24 1.01 19.50
N SER A 263 20.90 2.29 19.32
CA SER A 263 19.59 2.86 19.68
C SER A 263 18.48 2.61 18.65
N LEU A 264 18.82 2.14 17.45
CA LEU A 264 17.87 2.01 16.35
C LEU A 264 17.07 0.70 16.46
N ASP A 265 15.78 0.80 16.17
CA ASP A 265 14.94 -0.37 15.87
C ASP A 265 15.15 -0.78 14.40
N VAL A 266 15.33 -2.07 14.17
CA VAL A 266 15.55 -2.65 12.83
C VAL A 266 14.43 -3.59 12.42
N SER A 267 13.32 -3.62 13.18
CA SER A 267 12.17 -4.46 12.86
C SER A 267 11.60 -4.09 11.50
N ARG A 268 11.05 -5.09 10.83
CA ARG A 268 10.26 -4.88 9.63
C ARG A 268 8.98 -4.16 10.00
N LEU A 269 8.53 -3.26 9.13
CA LEU A 269 7.21 -2.67 9.24
C LEU A 269 6.19 -3.53 8.51
N PRO A 270 4.96 -3.64 9.01
CA PRO A 270 3.88 -4.23 8.25
C PRO A 270 3.57 -3.38 7.01
N LYS A 271 2.94 -3.99 6.01
CA LYS A 271 2.47 -3.31 4.80
C LYS A 271 0.98 -3.57 4.61
N VAL A 272 0.21 -2.51 4.50
CA VAL A 272 -1.23 -2.64 4.21
C VAL A 272 -1.45 -2.97 2.74
N ARG A 273 -2.23 -4.01 2.49
CA ARG A 273 -2.83 -4.32 1.21
C ARG A 273 -4.33 -4.31 1.36
N LEU A 274 -4.97 -3.29 0.80
CA LEU A 274 -6.43 -3.20 0.70
C LEU A 274 -6.89 -3.96 -0.55
N GLU A 275 -7.98 -4.74 -0.43
CA GLU A 275 -8.59 -5.44 -1.57
C GLU A 275 -9.05 -4.44 -2.64
N ARG A 276 -9.59 -3.29 -2.18
CA ARG A 276 -10.05 -2.18 -3.04
C ARG A 276 -9.90 -0.84 -2.32
N ASP A 277 -9.81 0.23 -3.07
CA ASP A 277 -9.72 1.62 -2.58
C ASP A 277 -11.06 2.37 -2.60
N ARG A 278 -12.10 1.72 -3.12
CA ARG A 278 -13.45 2.25 -3.30
C ARG A 278 -14.51 1.22 -2.95
N LEU A 279 -15.55 1.67 -2.25
CA LEU A 279 -16.73 0.87 -1.90
C LEU A 279 -17.99 1.61 -2.35
N GLU A 280 -18.83 0.95 -3.15
CA GLU A 280 -20.13 1.47 -3.56
C GLU A 280 -21.23 0.67 -2.87
N LEU A 281 -22.09 1.40 -2.14
CA LEU A 281 -23.20 0.84 -1.34
C LEU A 281 -24.51 1.44 -1.84
N VAL A 282 -25.48 0.58 -2.14
CA VAL A 282 -26.80 0.99 -2.66
C VAL A 282 -27.87 0.43 -1.74
N ALA A 283 -28.74 1.31 -1.21
CA ALA A 283 -29.90 0.91 -0.44
C ALA A 283 -31.01 0.43 -1.39
N THR A 284 -31.64 -0.66 -1.03
CA THR A 284 -32.80 -1.21 -1.76
C THR A 284 -34.11 -0.65 -1.24
N GLU A 285 -34.18 -0.39 0.08
CA GLU A 285 -35.37 0.16 0.75
C GLU A 285 -35.00 1.40 1.57
N TYR A 286 -35.98 2.26 1.84
CA TYR A 286 -35.78 3.43 2.70
C TYR A 286 -35.45 3.02 4.14
N GLY A 287 -34.34 3.50 4.64
CA GLY A 287 -33.91 3.22 6.00
C GLY A 287 -33.16 1.90 6.17
N ASP A 288 -32.70 1.27 5.08
CA ASP A 288 -31.85 0.10 5.14
C ASP A 288 -30.55 0.37 5.91
N ILE A 289 -30.09 -0.66 6.63
CA ILE A 289 -28.73 -0.74 7.12
C ILE A 289 -27.91 -1.54 6.10
N ILE A 290 -26.97 -0.88 5.44
CA ILE A 290 -26.16 -1.48 4.40
C ILE A 290 -24.77 -1.82 4.97
N ILE A 291 -24.28 -3.02 4.65
CA ILE A 291 -22.97 -3.48 5.10
C ILE A 291 -22.09 -3.75 3.87
N GLY A 292 -20.98 -3.05 3.79
CA GLY A 292 -19.90 -3.35 2.87
C GLY A 292 -18.73 -4.00 3.60
N VAL A 293 -18.06 -4.95 2.95
CA VAL A 293 -16.90 -5.63 3.52
C VAL A 293 -15.66 -5.27 2.71
N ILE A 294 -14.57 -4.99 3.39
CA ILE A 294 -13.25 -4.79 2.80
C ILE A 294 -12.23 -5.67 3.49
N GLU A 295 -11.44 -6.39 2.70
CA GLU A 295 -10.35 -7.21 3.23
C GLU A 295 -9.06 -6.40 3.28
N ILE A 296 -8.39 -6.49 4.44
CA ILE A 296 -7.10 -5.90 4.72
C ILE A 296 -6.13 -7.02 5.01
N SER A 297 -4.99 -7.02 4.34
CA SER A 297 -3.94 -8.00 4.57
C SER A 297 -2.57 -7.34 4.73
N ASN A 298 -1.72 -7.99 5.51
CA ASN A 298 -0.31 -7.67 5.65
C ASN A 298 0.53 -8.84 5.12
N PRO A 299 1.23 -8.68 3.98
CA PRO A 299 2.04 -9.74 3.40
C PRO A 299 3.44 -9.87 4.02
N ILE A 300 3.86 -8.95 4.93
CA ILE A 300 5.22 -8.96 5.48
C ILE A 300 5.30 -9.97 6.63
N PRO A 301 6.11 -11.03 6.52
CA PRO A 301 6.26 -12.02 7.57
C PRO A 301 6.87 -11.40 8.84
N ASP A 302 6.60 -12.01 9.99
CA ASP A 302 7.13 -11.63 11.31
C ASP A 302 6.78 -10.20 11.74
N THR A 303 5.67 -9.65 11.19
CA THR A 303 5.13 -8.35 11.59
C THR A 303 3.65 -8.46 11.93
N MET A 304 3.17 -7.56 12.78
CA MET A 304 1.76 -7.47 13.13
C MET A 304 1.20 -6.12 12.68
N LEU A 305 0.15 -6.17 11.86
CA LEU A 305 -0.56 -4.97 11.44
C LEU A 305 -1.52 -4.55 12.56
N ALA A 306 -1.33 -3.32 13.03
CA ALA A 306 -2.24 -2.65 13.95
C ALA A 306 -2.75 -1.36 13.33
N GLY A 307 -4.02 -1.01 13.58
CA GLY A 307 -4.58 0.21 13.03
C GLY A 307 -5.93 0.59 13.62
N ARG A 308 -6.44 1.74 13.22
CA ARG A 308 -7.77 2.23 13.56
C ARG A 308 -8.41 2.94 12.38
N TRP A 309 -9.71 2.79 12.26
CA TRP A 309 -10.52 3.54 11.31
C TRP A 309 -10.99 4.87 11.88
N GLU A 310 -11.03 5.86 11.02
CA GLU A 310 -11.55 7.21 11.28
C GLU A 310 -12.34 7.70 10.07
N VAL A 311 -13.51 8.29 10.29
CA VAL A 311 -14.27 8.94 9.21
C VAL A 311 -13.69 10.32 8.96
N ALA A 312 -13.30 10.61 7.72
CA ALA A 312 -12.71 11.90 7.38
C ALA A 312 -13.75 13.04 7.49
N PRO A 313 -13.36 14.22 8.00
CA PRO A 313 -14.21 15.42 8.02
C PRO A 313 -14.70 15.77 6.60
N HIS A 314 -15.93 16.29 6.52
CA HIS A 314 -16.52 16.72 5.25
C HIS A 314 -17.08 18.16 5.37
N PRO A 315 -17.05 18.97 4.30
CA PRO A 315 -17.55 20.36 4.34
C PRO A 315 -19.01 20.51 4.76
N ASN A 316 -19.82 19.47 4.59
CA ASN A 316 -21.23 19.45 4.96
C ASN A 316 -21.49 18.92 6.39
N ASP A 317 -20.43 18.63 7.15
CA ASP A 317 -20.57 18.21 8.54
C ASP A 317 -20.97 19.42 9.42
N PRO A 318 -21.71 19.19 10.51
CA PRO A 318 -22.08 20.26 11.41
C PRO A 318 -20.83 20.97 11.97
N PRO A 319 -20.79 22.31 12.01
CA PRO A 319 -19.58 23.06 12.36
C PRO A 319 -19.13 22.85 13.82
N HIS A 320 -20.01 22.39 14.71
CA HIS A 320 -19.70 22.13 16.11
C HIS A 320 -19.35 20.67 16.42
N THR A 321 -19.65 19.76 15.50
CA THR A 321 -19.38 18.32 15.64
C THR A 321 -18.88 17.74 14.32
N PRO A 322 -17.70 18.20 13.82
CA PRO A 322 -17.20 17.82 12.49
C PRO A 322 -16.87 16.32 12.36
N TYR A 323 -16.81 15.60 13.47
CA TYR A 323 -16.53 14.16 13.52
C TYR A 323 -17.74 13.32 13.90
N ASP A 324 -18.93 13.92 14.03
CA ASP A 324 -20.17 13.21 14.33
C ASP A 324 -20.77 12.65 13.03
N HIS A 325 -20.49 11.37 12.78
CA HIS A 325 -20.97 10.64 11.62
C HIS A 325 -21.78 9.42 12.06
N PRO A 326 -22.91 9.59 12.78
CA PRO A 326 -23.64 8.48 13.38
C PRO A 326 -24.21 7.49 12.33
N TRP A 327 -24.30 7.91 11.07
CA TRP A 327 -24.83 7.08 9.98
C TRP A 327 -23.79 6.14 9.34
N ILE A 328 -22.47 6.30 9.64
CA ILE A 328 -21.42 5.45 9.09
C ILE A 328 -20.45 5.02 10.20
N SER A 329 -20.17 3.74 10.25
CA SER A 329 -19.22 3.16 11.23
C SER A 329 -18.43 2.02 10.63
N SER A 330 -17.36 1.62 11.30
CA SER A 330 -16.51 0.49 10.93
C SER A 330 -16.42 -0.54 12.04
N GLU A 331 -16.47 -1.82 11.69
CA GLU A 331 -16.34 -2.96 12.60
C GLU A 331 -15.31 -3.98 12.08
N PRO A 332 -14.23 -4.27 12.83
CA PRO A 332 -13.83 -3.61 14.07
C PRO A 332 -13.32 -2.19 13.83
N GLN A 333 -13.48 -1.28 14.79
CA GLN A 333 -12.94 0.08 14.72
C GLN A 333 -11.40 0.09 14.87
N LYS A 334 -10.87 -0.86 15.64
CA LYS A 334 -9.43 -1.10 15.79
C LYS A 334 -9.11 -2.49 15.26
N LEU A 335 -7.97 -2.64 14.63
CA LEU A 335 -7.47 -3.91 14.12
C LEU A 335 -6.08 -4.19 14.66
N GLU A 336 -5.83 -5.45 15.01
CA GLU A 336 -4.54 -6.00 15.42
C GLU A 336 -4.44 -7.42 14.84
N SER A 337 -4.30 -7.50 13.53
CA SER A 337 -4.20 -8.77 12.80
C SER A 337 -3.69 -8.56 11.39
N ASN A 338 -3.00 -9.57 10.86
CA ASN A 338 -2.46 -9.55 9.50
C ASN A 338 -3.48 -9.87 8.40
N ASN A 339 -4.68 -10.38 8.78
CA ASN A 339 -5.80 -10.58 7.85
C ASN A 339 -7.10 -10.22 8.57
N VAL A 340 -7.77 -9.18 8.13
CA VAL A 340 -9.00 -8.67 8.74
C VAL A 340 -10.02 -8.33 7.69
N ALA A 341 -11.22 -8.89 7.82
CA ALA A 341 -12.40 -8.44 7.09
C ALA A 341 -13.09 -7.33 7.90
N CYS A 342 -12.99 -6.09 7.43
CA CYS A 342 -13.63 -4.94 8.07
C CYS A 342 -15.00 -4.69 7.43
N LYS A 343 -16.04 -4.57 8.27
CA LYS A 343 -17.39 -4.20 7.85
C LYS A 343 -17.56 -2.70 7.97
N ILE A 344 -18.00 -2.08 6.90
CA ILE A 344 -18.44 -0.69 6.88
C ILE A 344 -19.96 -0.71 6.93
N VAL A 345 -20.51 -0.21 8.04
CA VAL A 345 -21.96 -0.20 8.32
C VAL A 345 -22.49 1.19 8.05
N VAL A 346 -23.52 1.29 7.23
CA VAL A 346 -24.20 2.55 6.85
C VAL A 346 -25.68 2.45 7.23
N ASP A 347 -26.13 3.33 8.13
CA ASP A 347 -27.54 3.50 8.50
C ASP A 347 -28.17 4.60 7.64
N THR A 348 -28.93 4.20 6.62
CA THR A 348 -29.55 5.15 5.69
C THR A 348 -30.78 5.88 6.25
N LYS A 349 -31.27 5.53 7.45
CA LYS A 349 -32.36 6.28 8.11
C LYS A 349 -31.99 7.72 8.43
N GLN A 350 -30.69 7.97 8.61
CA GLN A 350 -30.17 9.29 8.95
C GLN A 350 -29.82 10.13 7.71
N LEU A 351 -30.06 9.60 6.51
CA LEU A 351 -29.77 10.22 5.23
C LEU A 351 -31.04 10.58 4.49
N LEU A 352 -30.98 11.59 3.61
CA LEU A 352 -32.10 11.94 2.74
C LEU A 352 -32.30 10.86 1.67
N ALA A 353 -33.57 10.61 1.34
CA ALA A 353 -33.95 9.65 0.30
C ALA A 353 -33.51 10.12 -1.10
N SER A 354 -33.28 9.16 -2.01
CA SER A 354 -32.91 9.40 -3.42
C SER A 354 -31.71 10.30 -3.61
N GLN A 355 -30.71 10.22 -2.72
CA GLN A 355 -29.48 11.02 -2.77
C GLN A 355 -28.25 10.11 -2.86
N ALA A 356 -27.16 10.69 -3.38
CA ALA A 356 -25.85 10.07 -3.39
C ALA A 356 -24.90 10.82 -2.44
N TYR A 357 -24.26 10.08 -1.54
CA TYR A 357 -23.32 10.60 -0.57
C TYR A 357 -21.93 10.04 -0.84
N GLU A 358 -20.90 10.87 -0.75
CA GLU A 358 -19.50 10.45 -0.81
C GLU A 358 -18.80 10.79 0.50
N ARG A 359 -18.05 9.82 1.03
CA ARG A 359 -17.22 9.99 2.23
C ARG A 359 -15.87 9.29 2.04
N TYR A 360 -14.88 9.76 2.76
CA TYR A 360 -13.62 9.06 2.92
C TYR A 360 -13.53 8.50 4.33
N ILE A 361 -13.11 7.24 4.43
CA ILE A 361 -12.69 6.64 5.68
C ILE A 361 -11.18 6.48 5.61
N ILE A 362 -10.48 6.88 6.68
CA ILE A 362 -9.03 6.83 6.81
C ILE A 362 -8.68 5.68 7.73
N LEU A 363 -7.83 4.81 7.26
CA LEU A 363 -7.19 3.77 8.07
C LEU A 363 -5.82 4.29 8.50
N HIS A 364 -5.64 4.54 9.80
CA HIS A 364 -4.36 4.84 10.42
C HIS A 364 -3.71 3.53 10.88
N THR A 365 -2.43 3.32 10.56
CA THR A 365 -1.73 2.06 10.85
C THR A 365 -0.31 2.29 11.32
N ASN A 366 0.33 1.21 11.80
CA ASN A 366 1.75 1.14 12.09
C ASN A 366 2.60 0.76 10.86
N SER A 367 2.08 0.94 9.63
CA SER A 367 2.80 0.67 8.37
C SER A 367 3.39 1.96 7.77
N GLU A 368 4.10 1.82 6.66
CA GLU A 368 4.54 2.94 5.84
C GLU A 368 3.97 2.78 4.41
N PRO A 369 3.13 3.73 3.92
CA PRO A 369 2.63 4.91 4.64
C PRO A 369 1.74 4.52 5.84
N ASP A 370 1.61 5.44 6.81
CA ASP A 370 0.83 5.23 8.04
C ASP A 370 -0.68 5.45 7.86
N THR A 371 -1.09 6.02 6.71
CA THR A 371 -2.49 6.35 6.42
C THR A 371 -2.94 5.88 5.04
N TYR A 372 -4.14 5.28 4.99
CA TYR A 372 -4.78 4.82 3.76
C TYR A 372 -6.20 5.38 3.67
N LYS A 373 -6.60 5.84 2.48
CA LYS A 373 -7.93 6.42 2.23
C LYS A 373 -8.79 5.46 1.45
N LEU A 374 -9.99 5.16 2.00
CA LEU A 374 -11.03 4.38 1.35
C LEU A 374 -12.18 5.32 0.96
N LYS A 375 -12.53 5.38 -0.32
CA LYS A 375 -13.67 6.16 -0.81
C LYS A 375 -14.95 5.35 -0.68
N ILE A 376 -15.95 5.88 0.04
CA ILE A 376 -17.28 5.28 0.20
C ILE A 376 -18.28 6.13 -0.58
N LYS A 377 -19.05 5.48 -1.46
CA LYS A 377 -20.20 6.08 -2.15
C LYS A 377 -21.45 5.35 -1.72
N VAL A 378 -22.41 6.09 -1.17
CA VAL A 378 -23.70 5.56 -0.70
C VAL A 378 -24.82 6.15 -1.56
N THR A 379 -25.70 5.31 -2.08
CA THR A 379 -26.92 5.73 -2.79
C THR A 379 -28.12 5.27 -1.98
N THR A 380 -28.96 6.22 -1.54
CA THR A 380 -30.16 5.95 -0.74
C THR A 380 -31.36 5.64 -1.61
N ALA A 381 -32.25 4.77 -1.10
CA ALA A 381 -33.49 4.42 -1.75
C ALA A 381 -34.52 5.58 -1.73
N PRO A 382 -35.50 5.59 -2.63
CA PRO A 382 -36.62 6.52 -2.59
C PRO A 382 -37.49 6.29 -1.36
N LEU A 383 -38.25 7.33 -0.99
CA LEU A 383 -39.28 7.18 0.05
C LEU A 383 -40.33 6.14 -0.38
N PRO A 384 -40.81 5.32 0.55
CA PRO A 384 -41.90 4.37 0.25
C PRO A 384 -43.17 5.14 -0.13
N ILE A 385 -43.81 4.71 -1.19
CA ILE A 385 -45.12 5.28 -1.59
C ILE A 385 -46.12 4.93 -0.48
N PRO A 386 -46.78 5.92 0.14
CA PRO A 386 -47.76 5.63 1.18
C PRO A 386 -48.86 4.71 0.66
N GLU A 387 -49.18 3.63 1.36
CA GLU A 387 -50.29 2.70 0.99
C GLU A 387 -51.67 3.38 0.91
N ILE A 388 -51.82 4.56 1.50
CA ILE A 388 -53.01 5.41 1.47
C ILE A 388 -53.45 5.74 0.03
N THR A 389 -52.51 5.90 -0.92
CA THR A 389 -52.83 6.19 -2.33
C THR A 389 -53.53 5.01 -3.02
N THR A 390 -53.17 3.78 -2.69
CA THR A 390 -53.85 2.58 -3.24
C THR A 390 -55.23 2.32 -2.64
N LEU A 391 -55.42 2.73 -1.40
CA LEU A 391 -56.74 2.61 -0.74
C LEU A 391 -57.71 3.68 -1.23
N LEU A 392 -57.24 4.92 -1.47
CA LEU A 392 -58.01 6.02 -2.04
C LEU A 392 -58.39 5.76 -3.51
N SER A 393 -57.51 5.20 -4.33
CA SER A 393 -57.81 4.87 -5.73
C SER A 393 -58.83 3.75 -5.85
N LYS A 394 -58.82 2.74 -4.98
CA LYS A 394 -59.84 1.69 -4.92
C LYS A 394 -61.16 2.22 -4.37
N GLY A 395 -61.13 3.11 -3.38
CA GLY A 395 -62.30 3.77 -2.80
C GLY A 395 -62.99 4.68 -3.81
N SER A 396 -62.27 5.47 -4.59
CA SER A 396 -62.81 6.37 -5.61
C SER A 396 -63.42 5.58 -6.77
N LEU A 397 -62.84 4.45 -7.17
CA LEU A 397 -63.44 3.58 -8.22
C LEU A 397 -64.75 2.97 -7.77
N ILE A 398 -64.85 2.48 -6.52
CA ILE A 398 -66.07 1.94 -5.94
C ILE A 398 -67.19 3.03 -5.83
N PHE A 399 -66.78 4.22 -5.36
CA PHE A 399 -67.71 5.37 -5.24
C PHE A 399 -68.22 5.82 -6.59
N MET A 400 -67.35 5.88 -7.62
CA MET A 400 -67.77 6.18 -9.00
C MET A 400 -68.75 5.14 -9.57
N CYS A 401 -68.56 3.84 -9.36
CA CYS A 401 -69.45 2.79 -9.75
C CYS A 401 -70.78 2.93 -9.02
N CYS A 402 -70.85 3.29 -7.75
CA CYS A 402 -72.05 3.52 -6.98
C CYS A 402 -72.82 4.72 -7.48
N LEU A 403 -72.17 5.82 -7.87
CA LEU A 403 -72.84 7.00 -8.43
C LEU A 403 -73.47 6.74 -9.82
N VAL A 404 -72.76 5.98 -10.66
CA VAL A 404 -73.33 5.54 -11.97
C VAL A 404 -74.54 4.66 -11.79
N LEU A 405 -74.51 3.70 -10.85
CA LEU A 405 -75.63 2.85 -10.52
C LEU A 405 -76.85 3.63 -9.94
N PHE A 406 -76.54 4.63 -9.07
CA PHE A 406 -77.63 5.49 -8.52
C PHE A 406 -78.26 6.38 -9.57
N GLY A 407 -77.46 6.92 -10.52
CA GLY A 407 -77.99 7.65 -11.69
C GLY A 407 -78.90 6.81 -12.58
N PHE A 408 -78.66 5.52 -12.73
CA PHE A 408 -79.54 4.58 -13.46
C PHE A 408 -80.83 4.28 -12.72
N LEU A 409 -80.82 4.38 -11.37
CA LEU A 409 -82.01 4.13 -10.54
C LEU A 409 -83.00 5.32 -10.47
N LEU A 410 -82.57 6.55 -10.78
CA LEU A 410 -83.34 7.77 -10.78
C LEU A 410 -84.02 8.06 -12.17
N ASN A 411 -84.68 7.11 -12.76
CA ASN A 411 -85.29 7.22 -14.10
C ASN A 411 -86.60 7.95 -14.08
N THR A 412 -86.64 9.27 -13.71
CA THR A 412 -87.87 10.11 -13.81
C THR A 412 -87.47 11.50 -14.28
N GLY A 413 -87.89 11.86 -15.47
CA GLY A 413 -87.77 13.04 -16.31
C GLY A 413 -86.99 14.25 -15.81
N ASP A 414 -87.61 15.17 -15.05
CA ASP A 414 -86.95 16.44 -14.64
C ASP A 414 -85.88 16.30 -13.53
N ALA A 415 -85.83 15.17 -12.83
CA ALA A 415 -84.78 14.90 -11.83
C ALA A 415 -83.51 14.41 -12.46
N TYR A 416 -83.51 14.01 -13.74
CA TYR A 416 -82.34 13.41 -14.44
C TYR A 416 -81.25 14.44 -14.73
N ASP A 417 -81.65 15.63 -15.14
CA ASP A 417 -80.67 16.68 -15.49
C ASP A 417 -79.96 17.24 -14.28
N ILE A 418 -80.67 17.42 -13.17
CA ILE A 418 -80.04 17.88 -11.89
C ILE A 418 -79.18 16.80 -11.31
N ALA A 419 -79.57 15.54 -11.37
CA ALA A 419 -78.74 14.44 -10.88
C ALA A 419 -77.50 14.24 -11.72
N PHE A 420 -77.54 14.41 -13.05
CA PHE A 420 -76.44 14.32 -13.96
C PHE A 420 -75.38 15.44 -13.69
N GLY A 421 -75.82 16.67 -13.46
CA GLY A 421 -74.99 17.79 -13.12
C GLY A 421 -74.24 17.60 -11.78
N ILE A 422 -74.92 17.06 -10.77
CA ILE A 422 -74.29 16.75 -9.45
C ILE A 422 -73.29 15.61 -9.59
N ILE A 423 -73.63 14.55 -10.34
CA ILE A 423 -72.73 13.43 -10.57
C ILE A 423 -71.51 13.87 -11.35
N ALA A 424 -71.69 14.66 -12.41
CA ALA A 424 -70.54 15.19 -13.20
C ALA A 424 -69.62 16.06 -12.35
N SER A 425 -70.14 16.90 -11.48
CA SER A 425 -69.38 17.74 -10.56
C SER A 425 -68.56 16.94 -9.50
N LEU A 426 -69.18 15.88 -8.98
CA LEU A 426 -68.52 14.99 -8.01
C LEU A 426 -67.47 14.15 -8.67
N VAL A 427 -67.67 13.59 -9.86
CA VAL A 427 -66.66 12.83 -10.64
C VAL A 427 -65.48 13.73 -10.99
N TYR A 428 -65.68 14.99 -11.37
CA TYR A 428 -64.65 15.96 -11.64
C TYR A 428 -63.87 16.30 -10.38
N GLY A 429 -64.51 16.56 -9.25
CA GLY A 429 -63.85 16.84 -7.98
C GLY A 429 -62.95 15.70 -7.55
N PHE A 430 -63.40 14.46 -7.70
CA PHE A 430 -62.59 13.27 -7.39
C PHE A 430 -61.40 13.10 -8.34
N ALA A 431 -61.60 13.28 -9.66
CA ALA A 431 -60.53 13.18 -10.64
C ALA A 431 -59.43 14.23 -10.40
N VAL A 432 -59.80 15.46 -10.07
CA VAL A 432 -58.83 16.51 -9.71
C VAL A 432 -58.09 16.18 -8.43
N ALA A 433 -58.77 15.64 -7.43
CA ALA A 433 -58.14 15.24 -6.16
C ALA A 433 -57.13 14.07 -6.36
N GLU A 434 -57.48 13.07 -7.17
CA GLU A 434 -56.53 11.97 -7.49
C GLU A 434 -55.31 12.43 -8.28
N ILE A 435 -55.51 13.29 -9.28
CA ILE A 435 -54.39 13.83 -10.08
C ILE A 435 -53.49 14.69 -9.20
N THR A 436 -54.03 15.46 -8.23
CA THR A 436 -53.26 16.27 -7.31
C THR A 436 -52.43 15.40 -6.35
N LEU A 437 -53.04 14.36 -5.80
CA LEU A 437 -52.34 13.38 -4.93
C LEU A 437 -51.25 12.61 -5.66
N LEU A 438 -51.47 12.19 -6.91
CA LEU A 438 -50.46 11.55 -7.75
C LEU A 438 -49.31 12.51 -8.10
N ALA A 439 -49.60 13.79 -8.32
CA ALA A 439 -48.58 14.80 -8.58
C ALA A 439 -47.72 15.11 -7.33
N GLU A 440 -48.32 15.11 -6.13
CA GLU A 440 -47.59 15.26 -4.87
C GLU A 440 -46.68 14.04 -4.56
N SER A 441 -47.07 12.83 -4.95
CA SER A 441 -46.25 11.62 -4.75
C SER A 441 -45.02 11.58 -5.63
N HIS A 442 -44.98 12.32 -6.75
CA HIS A 442 -43.87 12.36 -7.70
C HIS A 442 -42.92 13.57 -7.57
N GLY A 443 -43.09 14.40 -6.55
CA GLY A 443 -42.21 15.52 -6.22
C GLY A 443 -42.79 16.90 -6.59
N LYS A 444 -42.38 17.92 -5.87
CA LYS A 444 -42.92 19.28 -5.92
C LYS A 444 -42.96 19.96 -7.30
N GLU A 445 -42.16 19.51 -8.25
CA GLU A 445 -42.13 20.10 -9.60
C GLU A 445 -43.30 19.69 -10.50
N THR A 446 -44.01 18.62 -10.18
CA THR A 446 -45.13 18.12 -10.99
C THR A 446 -46.53 18.55 -10.48
N SER A 447 -46.63 19.12 -9.28
CA SER A 447 -47.91 19.57 -8.70
C SER A 447 -48.60 20.67 -9.54
N TRP A 448 -47.81 21.55 -10.19
CA TRP A 448 -48.30 22.56 -11.12
C TRP A 448 -48.93 21.96 -12.38
N LEU A 449 -48.35 20.92 -12.94
CA LEU A 449 -48.89 20.19 -14.11
C LEU A 449 -50.22 19.51 -13.80
N GLY A 450 -50.39 18.92 -12.64
CA GLY A 450 -51.63 18.30 -12.16
C GLY A 450 -52.78 19.30 -12.04
N GLY A 451 -52.52 20.49 -11.49
CA GLY A 451 -53.47 21.57 -11.40
C GLY A 451 -53.92 22.12 -12.76
N VAL A 452 -53.00 22.27 -13.70
CA VAL A 452 -53.30 22.75 -15.08
C VAL A 452 -54.06 21.72 -15.87
N LEU A 453 -53.71 20.44 -15.82
CA LEU A 453 -54.43 19.35 -16.50
C LEU A 453 -55.84 19.16 -15.94
N GLY A 454 -55.99 19.19 -14.60
CA GLY A 454 -57.31 19.14 -13.97
C GLY A 454 -58.21 20.29 -14.38
N SER A 455 -57.72 21.50 -14.46
CA SER A 455 -58.46 22.69 -14.92
C SER A 455 -58.85 22.60 -16.40
N LEU A 456 -57.97 22.09 -17.28
CA LEU A 456 -58.26 21.86 -18.69
C LEU A 456 -59.33 20.80 -18.93
N ILE A 457 -59.31 19.69 -18.20
CA ILE A 457 -60.33 18.63 -18.25
C ILE A 457 -61.68 19.17 -17.77
N GLY A 458 -61.67 19.99 -16.71
CA GLY A 458 -62.88 20.62 -16.22
C GLY A 458 -63.52 21.59 -17.20
N LEU A 459 -62.73 22.43 -17.83
CA LEU A 459 -63.16 23.35 -18.86
C LEU A 459 -63.72 22.61 -20.08
N THR A 460 -63.16 21.54 -20.51
CA THR A 460 -63.69 20.71 -21.63
C THR A 460 -64.95 20.01 -21.29
N LEU A 461 -65.11 19.48 -20.10
CA LEU A 461 -66.35 18.87 -19.62
C LEU A 461 -67.47 19.93 -19.48
N TYR A 462 -67.21 21.11 -18.98
CA TYR A 462 -68.13 22.23 -18.88
C TYR A 462 -68.62 22.67 -20.27
N PHE A 463 -67.72 22.84 -21.24
CA PHE A 463 -68.09 23.19 -22.62
C PHE A 463 -68.89 22.10 -23.30
N PHE A 464 -68.58 20.84 -23.05
CA PHE A 464 -69.42 19.74 -23.62
C PHE A 464 -70.83 19.70 -23.00
N CYS A 465 -70.96 19.94 -21.71
CA CYS A 465 -72.26 20.03 -21.05
C CYS A 465 -73.08 21.23 -21.56
N ASP A 466 -72.44 22.42 -21.72
CA ASP A 466 -73.14 23.61 -22.21
C ASP A 466 -73.61 23.44 -23.70
N VAL A 467 -72.73 22.91 -24.57
CA VAL A 467 -73.09 22.64 -25.97
C VAL A 467 -74.19 21.61 -26.10
N TRP A 468 -74.21 20.59 -25.22
CA TRP A 468 -75.21 19.56 -25.23
C TRP A 468 -76.58 20.11 -24.73
N PHE A 469 -76.56 20.95 -23.70
CA PHE A 469 -77.75 21.63 -23.17
C PHE A 469 -78.34 22.59 -24.21
N TYR A 470 -77.50 23.38 -24.90
CA TYR A 470 -77.95 24.27 -25.96
C TYR A 470 -78.51 23.50 -27.19
N SER A 471 -77.85 22.39 -27.51
CA SER A 471 -78.30 21.53 -28.63
C SER A 471 -79.62 20.89 -28.34
N SER A 472 -79.91 20.39 -27.14
CA SER A 472 -81.21 19.83 -26.74
C SER A 472 -82.28 20.88 -26.72
N TYR A 473 -82.01 22.09 -26.25
CA TYR A 473 -82.98 23.20 -26.23
C TYR A 473 -83.34 23.65 -27.64
N TRP A 474 -82.38 23.67 -28.55
CA TRP A 474 -82.66 23.99 -29.95
C TRP A 474 -83.40 22.88 -30.66
N PHE A 475 -83.17 21.63 -30.37
CA PHE A 475 -83.94 20.52 -30.94
C PHE A 475 -85.43 20.53 -30.52
N THR A 476 -85.73 20.78 -29.27
CA THR A 476 -87.07 20.94 -28.76
C THR A 476 -87.80 22.16 -29.35
N GLN A 477 -87.08 23.29 -29.54
CA GLN A 477 -87.66 24.48 -30.22
C GLN A 477 -87.87 24.23 -31.71
N ILE A 478 -87.01 23.47 -32.40
CA ILE A 478 -87.23 23.13 -33.83
C ILE A 478 -88.39 22.14 -33.99
N GLU A 479 -88.61 21.18 -33.12
CA GLU A 479 -89.76 20.31 -33.13
C GLU A 479 -91.00 21.09 -32.89
N GLN A 480 -91.11 22.02 -31.96
CA GLN A 480 -92.23 22.92 -31.73
C GLN A 480 -92.45 23.85 -32.89
N TYR A 481 -91.41 24.37 -33.56
CA TYR A 481 -91.49 25.25 -34.71
C TYR A 481 -91.97 24.47 -35.96
N ASN A 482 -91.54 23.24 -36.15
CA ASN A 482 -92.00 22.37 -37.22
C ASN A 482 -93.45 21.90 -37.03
N SER A 483 -93.89 21.67 -35.81
CA SER A 483 -95.31 21.34 -35.54
C SER A 483 -96.27 22.54 -35.77
N ILE A 484 -95.82 23.79 -35.50
CA ILE A 484 -96.59 24.99 -35.76
C ILE A 484 -96.57 25.29 -37.28
N ASN A 485 -95.51 25.06 -38.00
CA ASN A 485 -95.50 25.26 -39.47
C ASN A 485 -96.22 24.15 -40.24
N CYS A 486 -96.32 22.94 -39.72
CA CYS A 486 -97.10 21.90 -40.29
C CYS A 486 -98.65 22.21 -40.19
N CYS A 487 -99.09 22.94 -39.15
CA CYS A 487 -100.47 23.41 -39.00
C CYS A 487 -100.80 24.62 -39.87
N LEU A 488 -99.84 25.40 -40.35
CA LEU A 488 -100.03 26.57 -41.21
C LEU A 488 -99.91 26.30 -42.71
N ALA A 489 -99.47 25.09 -43.13
CA ALA A 489 -99.24 24.71 -44.52
C ALA A 489 -100.36 23.85 -45.11
N LEU A 490 -101.40 23.54 -44.35
CA LEU A 490 -102.62 22.85 -44.86
C LEU A 490 -103.78 23.82 -44.77
N ASP A 491 -104.00 24.54 -45.86
CA ASP A 491 -105.18 25.32 -46.13
C ASP A 491 -106.43 24.43 -45.99
N GLY A 492 -107.36 24.91 -45.19
CA GLY A 492 -108.74 24.68 -45.27
C GLY A 492 -109.25 23.25 -45.07
N ASN A 493 -109.98 23.07 -44.00
CA ASN A 493 -110.78 21.93 -43.60
C ASN A 493 -110.13 20.88 -42.71
N CYS A 494 -110.19 21.18 -41.48
CA CYS A 494 -110.37 20.16 -40.47
C CYS A 494 -111.32 20.71 -39.38
N ALA A 495 -112.60 20.78 -39.71
CA ALA A 495 -113.67 20.51 -38.82
C ALA A 495 -113.83 19.01 -38.88
N ASP A 496 -113.88 18.35 -37.77
CA ASP A 496 -114.01 16.91 -37.52
C ASP A 496 -112.70 16.12 -37.51
N ILE A 497 -112.05 16.02 -36.33
CA ILE A 497 -111.81 14.80 -35.61
C ILE A 497 -111.10 15.21 -34.28
N LEU A 498 -111.76 14.90 -33.24
CA LEU A 498 -111.38 14.93 -31.82
C LEU A 498 -110.03 14.37 -31.53
#